data_37d964aaad2fc95a6be1834e64267eb8
#
_entry.id   37d964aaad2fc95a6be1834e64267eb8
#
_cell.length_a   1.000
_cell.length_b   1.000
_cell.length_c   1.000
_cell.angle_alpha   90.00
_cell.angle_beta   90.00
_cell.angle_gamma   90.00
#
_symmetry.space_group_name_H-M   'P 1'
#
loop_
_entity.id
_entity.type
_entity.pdbx_description
1 polymer ?
#
loop_
_entity_poly.entity_id
_entity_poly.type
_entity_poly.pdbx_seq_one_letter_code
_entity_poly.pdbx_strand_id
1 'polypeptide(L)'
;MDEKRTMNRRSFLRTSILSAAALTIVPRRVLGGNGYLAPSDELTKAIIGTGSMGRSHLRYPGRIVALCDVDKKHLEIAQKMCPAGIRTYHDYRELLLNPEIDIVHIATPPHWHGIMAVDAAKAGKDIWCEKPMTRTIGEGIRVKEAVEQYGRMFRLNTWFRFNDSFYGMNTTVRPIKKLVDSGLLGWPLKVTVSKTTGFDWKFYWVGKTNLSPQPVPENLDYDMWLGPAPYKPYNSHRSHGTFRGYWDYDGGGLGDMGQHYLDPVQYFLGKDNTSPIRVDVEAPQQDSDACGTWNRIVLTYEDGCRIILDGDNRDTNAAYIEGPKGKLYAGFKSDIPDLKRKLAAMPDPEPQLTDFAESVRFRHKFALNEDNGFRSATVVNMAIIAVRLGRTLHFDPVRLEFVNDPGANALINQPMRAPWAI
;
A
#
# COMPACT_ATOMS: atom_id res chain seq x y z
N MET A 1 -10.12 -21.53 78.66
CA MET A 1 -11.34 -20.70 78.63
C MET A 1 -11.21 -19.75 77.47
N ASP A 2 -11.78 -20.13 76.30
CA ASP A 2 -11.77 -19.30 75.07
C ASP A 2 -12.96 -18.35 75.08
N GLU A 3 -12.74 -17.07 75.25
CA GLU A 3 -13.77 -16.08 75.07
C GLU A 3 -14.06 -15.90 73.54
N LYS A 4 -15.20 -16.42 73.12
CA LYS A 4 -15.79 -16.15 71.84
C LYS A 4 -16.18 -14.65 71.77
N ARG A 5 -15.35 -13.82 71.11
CA ARG A 5 -15.70 -12.45 70.70
C ARG A 5 -16.84 -12.50 69.70
N THR A 6 -18.08 -12.34 70.16
CA THR A 6 -19.23 -12.11 69.28
C THR A 6 -19.15 -10.72 68.65
N MET A 7 -18.97 -10.69 67.37
CA MET A 7 -18.98 -9.45 66.58
C MET A 7 -20.40 -8.85 66.56
N ASN A 8 -20.54 -7.68 67.13
CA ASN A 8 -21.82 -6.99 67.25
C ASN A 8 -22.22 -6.38 65.90
N ARG A 9 -23.52 -6.33 65.59
CA ARG A 9 -24.09 -5.80 64.34
C ARG A 9 -23.56 -4.40 63.97
N ARG A 10 -23.26 -3.54 64.94
CA ARG A 10 -22.69 -2.20 64.70
C ARG A 10 -21.25 -2.22 64.22
N SER A 11 -20.43 -3.16 64.71
CA SER A 11 -19.04 -3.33 64.23
C SER A 11 -19.00 -3.91 62.83
N PHE A 12 -19.91 -4.85 62.52
CA PHE A 12 -20.05 -5.43 61.18
C PHE A 12 -20.46 -4.35 60.15
N LEU A 13 -21.43 -3.49 60.46
CA LEU A 13 -21.88 -2.41 59.60
C LEU A 13 -20.77 -1.34 59.40
N ARG A 14 -20.00 -1.00 60.45
CA ARG A 14 -18.86 -0.06 60.31
C ARG A 14 -17.77 -0.64 59.42
N THR A 15 -17.43 -1.91 59.54
CA THR A 15 -16.43 -2.57 58.67
C THR A 15 -16.94 -2.70 57.24
N SER A 16 -18.22 -2.98 57.03
CA SER A 16 -18.84 -3.03 55.68
C SER A 16 -18.90 -1.65 55.00
N ILE A 17 -19.13 -0.57 55.76
CA ILE A 17 -19.15 0.81 55.23
C ILE A 17 -17.72 1.24 54.84
N LEU A 18 -16.69 0.87 55.61
CA LEU A 18 -15.29 1.12 55.27
C LEU A 18 -14.81 0.29 54.07
N SER A 19 -15.34 -0.92 53.88
CA SER A 19 -15.07 -1.73 52.69
C SER A 19 -15.80 -1.20 51.44
N ALA A 20 -16.99 -0.60 51.60
CA ALA A 20 -17.73 0.04 50.49
C ALA A 20 -17.09 1.34 50.01
N ALA A 21 -16.31 2.03 50.87
CA ALA A 21 -15.58 3.23 50.47
C ALA A 21 -14.38 2.98 49.54
N ALA A 22 -14.02 1.69 49.32
CA ALA A 22 -12.99 1.26 48.37
C ALA A 22 -13.55 0.87 47.00
N LEU A 23 -14.83 1.08 46.75
CA LEU A 23 -15.39 0.97 45.39
C LEU A 23 -14.87 2.12 44.55
N THR A 24 -13.77 1.90 43.85
CA THR A 24 -13.29 2.80 42.81
C THR A 24 -14.34 2.83 41.71
N ILE A 25 -15.11 3.91 41.60
CA ILE A 25 -16.00 4.11 40.46
C ILE A 25 -15.10 4.36 39.24
N VAL A 26 -14.81 3.30 38.50
CA VAL A 26 -14.09 3.43 37.23
C VAL A 26 -15.05 4.05 36.23
N PRO A 27 -14.73 5.24 35.69
CA PRO A 27 -15.59 5.87 34.69
C PRO A 27 -15.83 4.93 33.51
N ARG A 28 -17.05 4.91 32.97
CA ARG A 28 -17.45 4.02 31.86
C ARG A 28 -16.52 4.13 30.65
N ARG A 29 -15.93 5.29 30.40
CA ARG A 29 -14.91 5.53 29.38
C ARG A 29 -13.61 4.72 29.56
N VAL A 30 -13.35 4.22 30.77
CA VAL A 30 -12.16 3.40 31.09
C VAL A 30 -12.49 1.90 30.96
N LEU A 31 -13.76 1.53 31.16
CA LEU A 31 -14.21 0.13 31.10
C LEU A 31 -14.64 -0.31 29.69
N GLY A 32 -14.82 0.64 28.77
CA GLY A 32 -15.43 0.35 27.47
C GLY A 32 -16.93 0.00 27.56
N GLY A 33 -17.55 -0.39 26.45
CA GLY A 33 -18.94 -0.78 26.34
C GLY A 33 -19.69 0.09 25.32
N ASN A 34 -21.04 -0.09 25.17
CA ASN A 34 -21.84 0.56 24.13
C ASN A 34 -21.45 2.03 23.88
N GLY A 35 -20.71 2.28 22.75
CA GLY A 35 -20.27 3.60 22.32
C GLY A 35 -18.96 4.12 22.93
N TYR A 36 -18.27 3.33 23.79
CA TYR A 36 -16.98 3.70 24.39
C TYR A 36 -15.96 2.59 24.22
N LEU A 37 -14.84 2.91 23.56
CA LEU A 37 -13.68 2.03 23.51
C LEU A 37 -12.85 2.23 24.79
N ALA A 38 -12.51 1.16 25.48
CA ALA A 38 -11.57 1.27 26.59
C ALA A 38 -10.20 1.73 26.07
N PRO A 39 -9.44 2.56 26.79
CA PRO A 39 -8.10 2.95 26.36
C PRO A 39 -7.15 1.78 26.12
N SER A 40 -7.36 0.64 26.80
CA SER A 40 -6.65 -0.62 26.59
C SER A 40 -6.99 -1.31 25.26
N ASP A 41 -8.14 -1.00 24.69
CA ASP A 41 -8.66 -1.62 23.45
C ASP A 41 -8.41 -0.71 22.24
N GLU A 42 -7.90 0.51 22.47
CA GLU A 42 -7.51 1.42 21.41
C GLU A 42 -6.21 0.94 20.76
N LEU A 43 -6.27 0.61 19.47
CA LEU A 43 -5.08 0.24 18.72
C LEU A 43 -4.09 1.40 18.66
N THR A 44 -2.84 1.07 18.90
CA THR A 44 -1.74 2.03 18.83
C THR A 44 -1.01 1.93 17.51
N LYS A 45 -0.48 3.06 17.04
CA LYS A 45 0.28 3.11 15.80
C LYS A 45 1.57 3.87 15.93
N ALA A 46 2.53 3.47 15.10
CA ALA A 46 3.76 4.21 14.85
C ALA A 46 3.89 4.53 13.36
N ILE A 47 4.61 5.60 13.02
CA ILE A 47 4.85 5.99 11.63
C ILE A 47 6.35 5.95 11.35
N ILE A 48 6.74 5.20 10.32
CA ILE A 48 8.10 5.12 9.80
C ILE A 48 8.12 5.86 8.46
N GLY A 49 8.95 6.92 8.40
CA GLY A 49 8.94 7.88 7.30
C GLY A 49 7.91 9.00 7.53
N THR A 50 8.38 10.17 8.02
CA THR A 50 7.53 11.31 8.40
C THR A 50 7.57 12.46 7.39
N GLY A 51 7.87 12.15 6.13
CA GLY A 51 7.72 13.04 4.98
C GLY A 51 6.26 13.48 4.78
N SER A 52 5.94 14.05 3.62
CA SER A 52 4.58 14.55 3.35
C SER A 52 3.51 13.47 3.53
N MET A 53 3.75 12.27 2.98
CA MET A 53 2.79 11.15 3.09
C MET A 53 2.71 10.62 4.52
N GLY A 54 3.83 10.42 5.21
CA GLY A 54 3.82 9.98 6.62
C GLY A 54 3.07 10.95 7.54
N ARG A 55 3.17 12.26 7.30
CA ARG A 55 2.37 13.25 8.05
C ARG A 55 0.87 13.16 7.75
N SER A 56 0.48 12.74 6.56
CA SER A 56 -0.95 12.48 6.28
C SER A 56 -1.47 11.28 7.08
N HIS A 57 -0.62 10.30 7.36
CA HIS A 57 -0.95 9.13 8.18
C HIS A 57 -1.24 9.46 9.66
N LEU A 58 -0.85 10.63 10.14
CA LEU A 58 -1.23 11.09 11.49
C LEU A 58 -2.75 11.16 11.67
N ARG A 59 -3.50 11.42 10.58
CA ARG A 59 -4.96 11.58 10.59
C ARG A 59 -5.73 10.25 10.54
N TYR A 60 -5.07 9.15 10.20
CA TYR A 60 -5.73 7.84 10.16
C TYR A 60 -6.07 7.33 11.55
N PRO A 61 -7.06 6.44 11.71
CA PRO A 61 -7.46 5.88 13.01
C PRO A 61 -6.29 5.23 13.77
N GLY A 62 -6.38 5.21 15.11
CA GLY A 62 -5.41 4.66 16.02
C GLY A 62 -4.60 5.73 16.74
N ARG A 63 -4.29 5.47 18.02
CA ARG A 63 -3.51 6.36 18.89
C ARG A 63 -2.04 6.33 18.49
N ILE A 64 -1.48 7.46 18.11
CA ILE A 64 -0.07 7.54 17.76
C ILE A 64 0.81 7.51 19.01
N VAL A 65 1.83 6.65 19.01
CA VAL A 65 2.77 6.46 20.14
C VAL A 65 4.23 6.67 19.76
N ALA A 66 4.56 6.57 18.46
CA ALA A 66 5.95 6.74 18.00
C ALA A 66 6.06 7.26 16.57
N LEU A 67 7.17 7.94 16.29
CA LEU A 67 7.59 8.43 14.98
C LEU A 67 9.02 8.00 14.69
N CYS A 68 9.35 7.69 13.44
CA CYS A 68 10.70 7.40 12.99
C CYS A 68 10.99 8.09 11.65
N ASP A 69 12.13 8.76 11.56
CA ASP A 69 12.67 9.29 10.31
C ASP A 69 14.17 9.47 10.40
N VAL A 70 14.88 9.30 9.31
CA VAL A 70 16.32 9.54 9.17
C VAL A 70 16.64 11.01 8.83
N ASP A 71 15.61 11.82 8.52
CA ASP A 71 15.70 13.27 8.36
C ASP A 71 15.13 13.97 9.61
N LYS A 72 16.01 14.61 10.38
CA LYS A 72 15.64 15.31 11.61
C LYS A 72 14.59 16.39 11.41
N LYS A 73 14.62 17.10 10.26
CA LYS A 73 13.61 18.13 9.95
C LYS A 73 12.23 17.54 9.73
N HIS A 74 12.15 16.41 9.01
CA HIS A 74 10.88 15.71 8.82
C HIS A 74 10.32 15.24 10.16
N LEU A 75 11.16 14.65 11.00
CA LEU A 75 10.79 14.16 12.31
C LEU A 75 10.28 15.28 13.22
N GLU A 76 10.98 16.41 13.29
CA GLU A 76 10.60 17.59 14.09
C GLU A 76 9.25 18.18 13.63
N ILE A 77 9.02 18.28 12.33
CA ILE A 77 7.75 18.77 11.79
C ILE A 77 6.59 17.84 12.20
N ALA A 78 6.78 16.54 12.05
CA ALA A 78 5.77 15.56 12.43
C ALA A 78 5.50 15.55 13.95
N GLN A 79 6.57 15.64 14.75
CA GLN A 79 6.47 15.68 16.21
C GLN A 79 5.62 16.86 16.72
N LYS A 80 5.77 18.05 16.10
CA LYS A 80 4.94 19.23 16.42
C LYS A 80 3.46 19.07 16.10
N MET A 81 3.10 18.09 15.25
CA MET A 81 1.72 17.77 14.90
C MET A 81 1.11 16.71 15.83
N CYS A 82 1.88 16.16 16.74
CA CYS A 82 1.48 15.10 17.65
C CYS A 82 1.30 15.62 19.09
N PRO A 83 0.63 14.86 19.97
CA PRO A 83 0.59 15.16 21.40
C PRO A 83 1.99 15.26 22.01
N ALA A 84 2.13 16.06 23.05
CA ALA A 84 3.40 16.18 23.79
C ALA A 84 3.84 14.81 24.34
N GLY A 85 5.16 14.57 24.33
CA GLY A 85 5.75 13.33 24.85
C GLY A 85 5.75 12.14 23.89
N ILE A 86 5.42 12.34 22.60
CA ILE A 86 5.54 11.26 21.61
C ILE A 86 7.00 10.81 21.49
N ARG A 87 7.22 9.49 21.46
CA ARG A 87 8.55 8.92 21.28
C ARG A 87 9.02 9.10 19.83
N THR A 88 10.30 9.43 19.66
CA THR A 88 10.93 9.57 18.35
C THR A 88 12.11 8.62 18.22
N TYR A 89 12.29 8.05 17.04
CA TYR A 89 13.35 7.12 16.71
C TYR A 89 14.06 7.57 15.43
N HIS A 90 15.33 7.28 15.35
CA HIS A 90 16.13 7.46 14.14
C HIS A 90 16.17 6.17 13.32
N ASP A 91 16.31 5.04 14.00
CA ASP A 91 16.33 3.70 13.41
C ASP A 91 14.98 3.00 13.63
N TYR A 92 14.35 2.56 12.53
CA TYR A 92 13.06 1.86 12.59
C TYR A 92 13.15 0.53 13.33
N ARG A 93 14.32 -0.11 13.37
CA ARG A 93 14.53 -1.38 14.07
C ARG A 93 14.38 -1.21 15.58
N GLU A 94 14.83 -0.07 16.12
CA GLU A 94 14.60 0.28 17.53
C GLU A 94 13.12 0.57 17.81
N LEU A 95 12.43 1.25 16.88
CA LEU A 95 10.99 1.48 16.97
C LEU A 95 10.21 0.16 17.03
N LEU A 96 10.57 -0.83 16.23
CA LEU A 96 9.89 -2.13 16.18
C LEU A 96 10.00 -2.91 17.51
N LEU A 97 11.03 -2.66 18.32
CA LEU A 97 11.19 -3.27 19.65
C LEU A 97 10.21 -2.72 20.69
N ASN A 98 9.52 -1.61 20.39
CA ASN A 98 8.57 -1.02 21.34
C ASN A 98 7.30 -1.88 21.44
N PRO A 99 7.00 -2.48 22.62
CA PRO A 99 5.83 -3.35 22.78
C PRO A 99 4.50 -2.61 22.79
N GLU A 100 4.51 -1.28 22.94
CA GLU A 100 3.29 -0.46 22.92
C GLU A 100 2.72 -0.25 21.52
N ILE A 101 3.41 -0.69 20.46
CA ILE A 101 3.00 -0.51 19.07
C ILE A 101 2.26 -1.74 18.59
N ASP A 102 1.01 -1.59 18.17
CA ASP A 102 0.21 -2.62 17.50
C ASP A 102 0.41 -2.59 15.98
N ILE A 103 0.36 -1.39 15.39
CA ILE A 103 0.38 -1.17 13.94
C ILE A 103 1.54 -0.25 13.57
N VAL A 104 2.30 -0.63 12.55
CA VAL A 104 3.28 0.28 11.92
C VAL A 104 2.78 0.78 10.58
N HIS A 105 2.85 2.10 10.38
CA HIS A 105 2.60 2.73 9.10
C HIS A 105 3.94 2.98 8.40
N ILE A 106 4.16 2.32 7.26
CA ILE A 106 5.38 2.46 6.46
C ILE A 106 5.09 3.45 5.34
N ALA A 107 5.70 4.63 5.40
CA ALA A 107 5.51 5.72 4.45
C ALA A 107 6.88 6.28 3.96
N THR A 108 7.84 5.41 3.87
CA THR A 108 9.20 5.64 3.36
C THR A 108 9.23 5.61 1.83
N PRO A 109 10.38 5.86 1.17
CA PRO A 109 10.55 5.52 -0.22
C PRO A 109 10.43 4.00 -0.48
N PRO A 110 9.95 3.58 -1.68
CA PRO A 110 9.60 2.18 -1.97
C PRO A 110 10.72 1.15 -1.77
N HIS A 111 11.99 1.53 -1.95
CA HIS A 111 13.12 0.63 -1.73
C HIS A 111 13.27 0.16 -0.27
N TRP A 112 12.54 0.77 0.65
CA TRP A 112 12.45 0.40 2.05
C TRP A 112 11.22 -0.44 2.40
N HIS A 113 10.17 -0.41 1.58
CA HIS A 113 8.88 -1.02 1.93
C HIS A 113 9.01 -2.52 2.21
N GLY A 114 9.70 -3.26 1.35
CA GLY A 114 9.84 -4.71 1.47
C GLY A 114 10.49 -5.11 2.79
N ILE A 115 11.69 -4.62 3.06
CA ILE A 115 12.46 -4.98 4.26
C ILE A 115 11.75 -4.52 5.55
N MET A 116 11.20 -3.31 5.58
CA MET A 116 10.48 -2.81 6.74
C MET A 116 9.20 -3.60 7.02
N ALA A 117 8.47 -4.03 5.99
CA ALA A 117 7.28 -4.84 6.16
C ALA A 117 7.60 -6.25 6.70
N VAL A 118 8.67 -6.88 6.19
CA VAL A 118 9.14 -8.17 6.70
C VAL A 118 9.60 -8.07 8.16
N ASP A 119 10.39 -7.05 8.50
CA ASP A 119 10.87 -6.85 9.87
C ASP A 119 9.71 -6.51 10.84
N ALA A 120 8.73 -5.73 10.39
CA ALA A 120 7.53 -5.45 11.17
C ALA A 120 6.72 -6.72 11.45
N ALA A 121 6.56 -7.59 10.44
CA ALA A 121 5.89 -8.89 10.62
C ALA A 121 6.63 -9.77 11.63
N LYS A 122 7.96 -9.90 11.51
CA LYS A 122 8.83 -10.61 12.46
C LYS A 122 8.73 -10.07 13.89
N ALA A 123 8.61 -8.73 14.02
CA ALA A 123 8.44 -8.06 15.31
C ALA A 123 7.01 -8.14 15.87
N GLY A 124 6.11 -8.87 15.21
CA GLY A 124 4.73 -9.07 15.65
C GLY A 124 3.81 -7.87 15.44
N LYS A 125 4.18 -6.91 14.57
CA LYS A 125 3.38 -5.72 14.29
C LYS A 125 2.47 -5.96 13.09
N ASP A 126 1.25 -5.43 13.13
CA ASP A 126 0.39 -5.34 11.97
C ASP A 126 0.83 -4.16 11.09
N ILE A 127 0.57 -4.21 9.78
CA ILE A 127 1.27 -3.37 8.82
C ILE A 127 0.29 -2.58 7.96
N TRP A 128 0.49 -1.27 7.91
CA TRP A 128 -0.13 -0.38 6.94
C TRP A 128 0.97 0.20 6.06
N CYS A 129 1.12 -0.33 4.85
CA CYS A 129 2.18 0.06 3.93
C CYS A 129 1.66 1.02 2.85
N GLU A 130 2.45 2.03 2.51
CA GLU A 130 2.23 2.86 1.34
C GLU A 130 2.52 2.10 0.04
N LYS A 131 1.86 2.54 -1.03
CA LYS A 131 2.13 2.06 -2.39
C LYS A 131 3.44 2.69 -2.95
N PRO A 132 4.09 2.07 -3.93
CA PRO A 132 3.89 0.67 -4.34
C PRO A 132 4.26 -0.29 -3.21
N MET A 133 3.61 -1.44 -3.15
CA MET A 133 3.84 -2.41 -2.06
C MET A 133 5.32 -2.72 -1.88
N THR A 134 6.01 -2.94 -2.99
CA THR A 134 7.45 -3.19 -3.04
C THR A 134 8.03 -2.69 -4.34
N ARG A 135 9.34 -2.46 -4.37
CA ARG A 135 10.08 -2.06 -5.56
C ARG A 135 10.31 -3.22 -6.52
N THR A 136 10.37 -4.45 -6.04
CA THR A 136 10.62 -5.64 -6.85
C THR A 136 9.59 -6.73 -6.59
N ILE A 137 9.44 -7.67 -7.54
CA ILE A 137 8.55 -8.83 -7.39
C ILE A 137 9.04 -9.71 -6.24
N GLY A 138 10.36 -9.94 -6.14
CA GLY A 138 10.93 -10.79 -5.10
C GLY A 138 10.74 -10.24 -3.68
N GLU A 139 10.86 -8.93 -3.48
CA GLU A 139 10.49 -8.31 -2.19
C GLU A 139 9.02 -8.57 -1.86
N GLY A 140 8.12 -8.46 -2.85
CA GLY A 140 6.69 -8.74 -2.66
C GLY A 140 6.39 -10.16 -2.22
N ILE A 141 7.12 -11.15 -2.77
CA ILE A 141 7.05 -12.55 -2.33
C ILE A 141 7.44 -12.66 -0.84
N ARG A 142 8.56 -12.03 -0.45
CA ARG A 142 9.03 -12.07 0.95
C ARG A 142 8.08 -11.40 1.93
N VAL A 143 7.47 -10.27 1.54
CA VAL A 143 6.46 -9.61 2.37
C VAL A 143 5.25 -10.52 2.58
N LYS A 144 4.73 -11.12 1.51
CA LYS A 144 3.62 -12.07 1.58
C LYS A 144 3.94 -13.24 2.52
N GLU A 145 5.08 -13.91 2.29
CA GLU A 145 5.54 -15.03 3.11
C GLU A 145 5.66 -14.64 4.59
N ALA A 146 6.25 -13.48 4.91
CA ALA A 146 6.42 -13.03 6.27
C ALA A 146 5.08 -12.69 6.94
N VAL A 147 4.18 -11.97 6.27
CA VAL A 147 2.86 -11.64 6.80
C VAL A 147 2.07 -12.91 7.14
N GLU A 148 2.08 -13.91 6.24
CA GLU A 148 1.44 -15.20 6.45
C GLU A 148 2.10 -15.99 7.60
N GLN A 149 3.43 -16.11 7.58
CA GLN A 149 4.20 -16.89 8.57
C GLN A 149 4.01 -16.37 9.99
N TYR A 150 4.01 -15.03 10.16
CA TYR A 150 3.87 -14.42 11.49
C TYR A 150 2.40 -14.07 11.83
N GLY A 151 1.45 -14.42 10.97
CA GLY A 151 0.02 -14.20 11.17
C GLY A 151 -0.35 -12.74 11.36
N ARG A 152 0.29 -11.82 10.62
CA ARG A 152 0.02 -10.37 10.73
C ARG A 152 -1.05 -9.92 9.75
N MET A 153 -1.69 -8.80 10.07
CA MET A 153 -2.61 -8.15 9.15
C MET A 153 -1.84 -7.13 8.34
N PHE A 154 -2.10 -7.13 7.05
CA PHE A 154 -1.47 -6.21 6.09
C PHE A 154 -2.53 -5.39 5.36
N ARG A 155 -2.27 -4.09 5.25
CA ARG A 155 -3.02 -3.17 4.42
C ARG A 155 -2.08 -2.42 3.50
N LEU A 156 -2.35 -2.49 2.20
CA LEU A 156 -1.73 -1.60 1.22
C LEU A 156 -2.58 -0.33 1.06
N ASN A 157 -1.94 0.83 0.98
CA ASN A 157 -2.63 2.10 0.85
C ASN A 157 -2.76 2.53 -0.61
N THR A 158 -3.88 2.20 -1.24
CA THR A 158 -4.28 2.77 -2.55
C THR A 158 -5.57 3.57 -2.41
N TRP A 159 -5.91 4.39 -3.44
CA TRP A 159 -7.07 5.27 -3.34
C TRP A 159 -8.36 4.65 -3.87
N PHE A 160 -8.30 3.94 -5.01
CA PHE A 160 -9.49 3.66 -5.82
C PHE A 160 -10.17 2.31 -5.59
N ARG A 161 -9.58 1.42 -4.83
CA ARG A 161 -10.21 0.13 -4.54
C ARG A 161 -11.38 0.25 -3.55
N PHE A 162 -11.38 1.28 -2.71
CA PHE A 162 -12.35 1.42 -1.62
C PHE A 162 -13.50 2.35 -1.97
N ASN A 163 -13.61 3.48 -1.27
CA ASN A 163 -14.74 4.38 -1.37
C ASN A 163 -14.47 5.65 -2.17
N ASP A 164 -13.25 5.83 -2.65
CA ASP A 164 -12.89 7.01 -3.42
C ASP A 164 -13.44 6.93 -4.84
N SER A 165 -13.83 8.09 -5.38
CA SER A 165 -14.22 8.18 -6.78
C SER A 165 -13.06 7.79 -7.67
N PHE A 166 -13.31 6.87 -8.60
CA PHE A 166 -12.35 6.49 -9.62
C PHE A 166 -12.17 7.64 -10.62
N TYR A 167 -10.93 8.01 -10.92
CA TYR A 167 -10.65 9.14 -11.81
C TYR A 167 -11.39 9.04 -13.14
N GLY A 168 -12.00 10.15 -13.55
CA GLY A 168 -12.72 10.24 -14.82
C GLY A 168 -13.98 9.39 -14.92
N MET A 169 -14.28 8.55 -13.94
CA MET A 169 -15.43 7.63 -13.98
C MET A 169 -16.68 8.16 -13.27
N ASN A 170 -16.54 9.19 -12.42
CA ASN A 170 -17.63 9.76 -11.59
C ASN A 170 -18.36 8.70 -10.73
N THR A 171 -17.66 7.64 -10.34
CA THR A 171 -18.19 6.56 -9.52
C THR A 171 -17.04 5.87 -8.78
N THR A 172 -17.36 5.05 -7.78
CA THR A 172 -16.39 4.15 -7.14
C THR A 172 -16.14 2.92 -8.01
N VAL A 173 -15.19 2.08 -7.62
CA VAL A 173 -14.88 0.84 -8.36
C VAL A 173 -15.99 -0.21 -8.28
N ARG A 174 -16.82 -0.19 -7.22
CA ARG A 174 -17.84 -1.21 -6.97
C ARG A 174 -18.92 -1.31 -8.08
N PRO A 175 -19.52 -0.22 -8.60
CA PRO A 175 -20.40 -0.28 -9.76
C PRO A 175 -19.72 -0.80 -11.02
N ILE A 176 -18.41 -0.53 -11.21
CA ILE A 176 -17.64 -1.06 -12.33
C ILE A 176 -17.49 -2.58 -12.17
N LYS A 177 -17.13 -3.06 -11.00
CA LYS A 177 -17.08 -4.50 -10.68
C LYS A 177 -18.41 -5.17 -10.94
N LYS A 178 -19.52 -4.58 -10.49
CA LYS A 178 -20.87 -5.07 -10.75
C LYS A 178 -21.17 -5.21 -12.24
N LEU A 179 -20.75 -4.22 -13.05
CA LEU A 179 -20.93 -4.26 -14.51
C LEU A 179 -20.13 -5.40 -15.14
N VAL A 180 -18.89 -5.59 -14.73
CA VAL A 180 -18.05 -6.69 -15.22
C VAL A 180 -18.64 -8.06 -14.83
N ASP A 181 -18.98 -8.24 -13.56
CA ASP A 181 -19.54 -9.48 -13.02
C ASP A 181 -20.89 -9.84 -13.65
N SER A 182 -21.68 -8.84 -14.07
CA SER A 182 -22.96 -9.06 -14.74
C SER A 182 -22.83 -9.73 -16.11
N GLY A 183 -21.65 -9.75 -16.73
CA GLY A 183 -21.41 -10.26 -18.08
C GLY A 183 -22.02 -9.42 -19.20
N LEU A 184 -22.56 -8.23 -18.90
CA LEU A 184 -23.18 -7.34 -19.90
C LEU A 184 -22.18 -6.82 -20.93
N LEU A 185 -20.89 -6.71 -20.57
CA LEU A 185 -19.82 -6.34 -21.49
C LEU A 185 -19.35 -7.51 -22.36
N GLY A 186 -19.66 -8.76 -21.98
CA GLY A 186 -19.07 -9.95 -22.56
C GLY A 186 -17.64 -10.18 -22.07
N TRP A 187 -16.93 -11.13 -22.70
CA TRP A 187 -15.57 -11.52 -22.34
C TRP A 187 -14.81 -12.00 -23.58
N PRO A 188 -13.49 -11.80 -23.74
CA PRO A 188 -12.59 -11.10 -22.84
C PRO A 188 -12.75 -9.58 -22.90
N LEU A 189 -12.18 -8.88 -21.89
CA LEU A 189 -12.24 -7.44 -21.75
C LEU A 189 -10.90 -6.76 -22.08
N LYS A 190 -10.99 -5.58 -22.64
CA LYS A 190 -9.88 -4.65 -22.85
C LYS A 190 -10.11 -3.42 -21.98
N VAL A 191 -9.16 -3.09 -21.10
CA VAL A 191 -9.18 -1.90 -20.26
C VAL A 191 -8.12 -0.93 -20.75
N THR A 192 -8.50 0.31 -21.07
CA THR A 192 -7.56 1.35 -21.52
C THR A 192 -7.43 2.43 -20.44
N VAL A 193 -6.27 2.51 -19.80
CA VAL A 193 -5.90 3.55 -18.85
C VAL A 193 -5.19 4.65 -19.61
N SER A 194 -5.83 5.82 -19.71
CA SER A 194 -5.38 6.95 -20.50
C SER A 194 -5.59 8.27 -19.76
N LYS A 195 -5.24 9.39 -20.38
CA LYS A 195 -5.47 10.73 -19.84
C LYS A 195 -6.94 10.98 -19.49
N THR A 196 -7.87 10.49 -20.28
CA THR A 196 -9.32 10.64 -20.02
C THR A 196 -9.79 9.96 -18.74
N THR A 197 -9.04 8.98 -18.25
CA THR A 197 -9.24 8.29 -16.97
C THR A 197 -8.26 8.76 -15.89
N GLY A 198 -7.57 9.88 -16.13
CA GLY A 198 -6.69 10.50 -15.14
C GLY A 198 -5.23 10.06 -15.19
N PHE A 199 -4.83 9.28 -16.21
CA PHE A 199 -3.47 8.76 -16.35
C PHE A 199 -2.54 9.70 -17.13
N ASP A 200 -2.29 10.89 -16.59
CA ASP A 200 -1.48 11.93 -17.25
C ASP A 200 -0.12 12.20 -16.57
N TRP A 201 0.06 11.69 -15.35
CA TRP A 201 1.21 11.97 -14.49
C TRP A 201 2.42 11.06 -14.74
N LYS A 202 2.42 10.16 -15.71
CA LYS A 202 3.54 9.25 -16.06
C LYS A 202 4.86 9.96 -16.36
N PHE A 203 4.81 11.23 -16.73
CA PHE A 203 5.98 12.03 -17.05
C PHE A 203 6.54 12.84 -15.88
N TYR A 204 5.86 12.89 -14.74
CA TYR A 204 6.27 13.73 -13.63
C TYR A 204 7.58 13.30 -12.98
N TRP A 205 7.85 12.02 -12.92
CA TRP A 205 8.99 11.46 -12.20
C TRP A 205 10.02 10.89 -13.17
N VAL A 206 10.53 11.74 -14.04
CA VAL A 206 11.66 11.42 -14.91
C VAL A 206 12.95 11.75 -14.16
N GLY A 207 13.91 10.82 -14.12
CA GLY A 207 15.22 11.04 -13.53
C GLY A 207 16.10 11.94 -14.35
N LYS A 208 17.14 12.47 -13.73
CA LYS A 208 18.22 13.22 -14.39
C LYS A 208 19.48 12.37 -14.46
N THR A 209 20.13 12.39 -15.60
CA THR A 209 21.46 11.79 -15.79
C THR A 209 22.56 12.77 -15.38
N ASN A 210 23.78 12.27 -15.17
CA ASN A 210 24.98 13.08 -14.92
C ASN A 210 24.87 14.00 -13.68
N LEU A 211 24.28 13.51 -12.58
CA LEU A 211 24.20 14.25 -11.34
C LEU A 211 25.56 14.33 -10.64
N SER A 212 26.03 15.55 -10.44
CA SER A 212 27.26 15.82 -9.67
C SER A 212 27.02 15.57 -8.18
N PRO A 213 28.01 14.99 -7.45
CA PRO A 213 27.93 14.86 -6.00
C PRO A 213 27.72 16.19 -5.31
N GLN A 214 26.93 16.21 -4.25
CA GLN A 214 26.66 17.36 -3.39
C GLN A 214 26.95 17.00 -1.94
N PRO A 215 27.21 17.97 -1.05
CA PRO A 215 27.30 17.73 0.38
C PRO A 215 26.00 17.16 0.92
N VAL A 216 26.09 16.17 1.79
CA VAL A 216 24.93 15.66 2.52
C VAL A 216 24.46 16.72 3.51
N PRO A 217 23.16 17.07 3.57
CA PRO A 217 22.63 17.98 4.56
C PRO A 217 22.83 17.44 5.99
N GLU A 218 23.19 18.29 6.94
CA GLU A 218 23.45 17.91 8.34
C GLU A 218 22.25 17.24 9.05
N ASN A 219 21.05 17.54 8.59
CA ASN A 219 19.82 16.95 9.13
C ASN A 219 19.48 15.56 8.58
N LEU A 220 20.17 15.09 7.54
CA LEU A 220 19.87 13.83 6.85
C LEU A 220 20.95 12.78 7.11
N ASP A 221 20.59 11.66 7.68
CA ASP A 221 21.41 10.45 7.63
C ASP A 221 21.23 9.79 6.27
N TYR A 222 22.12 10.13 5.35
CA TYR A 222 22.01 9.67 3.97
C TYR A 222 22.37 8.18 3.82
N ASP A 223 23.22 7.62 4.67
CA ASP A 223 23.52 6.20 4.65
C ASP A 223 22.30 5.35 5.02
N MET A 224 21.61 5.75 6.08
CA MET A 224 20.33 5.14 6.46
C MET A 224 19.21 5.46 5.47
N TRP A 225 19.22 6.63 4.82
CA TRP A 225 18.24 6.91 3.75
C TRP A 225 18.41 5.98 2.56
N LEU A 226 19.66 5.70 2.13
CA LEU A 226 19.97 4.73 1.07
C LEU A 226 19.58 3.31 1.49
N GLY A 227 19.91 2.92 2.71
CA GLY A 227 19.60 1.60 3.25
C GLY A 227 19.96 0.45 2.31
N PRO A 228 18.98 -0.37 1.87
CA PRO A 228 19.21 -1.51 1.00
C PRO A 228 19.60 -1.14 -0.46
N ALA A 229 19.36 0.11 -0.88
CA ALA A 229 19.70 0.54 -2.23
C ALA A 229 21.24 0.62 -2.44
N PRO A 230 21.73 0.43 -3.66
CA PRO A 230 23.14 0.61 -3.99
C PRO A 230 23.65 2.00 -3.59
N TYR A 231 24.91 2.08 -3.15
CA TYR A 231 25.50 3.36 -2.83
C TYR A 231 25.60 4.25 -4.09
N LYS A 232 25.09 5.46 -3.96
CA LYS A 232 25.24 6.56 -4.92
C LYS A 232 25.65 7.82 -4.14
N PRO A 233 26.55 8.65 -4.64
CA PRO A 233 26.85 9.94 -4.03
C PRO A 233 25.57 10.77 -3.87
N TYR A 234 25.50 11.52 -2.77
CA TYR A 234 24.34 12.37 -2.52
C TYR A 234 24.16 13.42 -3.62
N ASN A 235 22.93 13.57 -4.03
CA ASN A 235 22.45 14.70 -4.82
C ASN A 235 20.99 14.94 -4.44
N SER A 236 20.61 16.20 -4.23
CA SER A 236 19.25 16.57 -3.81
C SER A 236 18.16 16.09 -4.76
N HIS A 237 18.48 15.87 -6.04
CA HIS A 237 17.53 15.33 -7.02
C HIS A 237 17.32 13.80 -6.85
N ARG A 238 18.19 13.09 -6.12
CA ARG A 238 18.01 11.65 -5.84
C ARG A 238 17.24 11.38 -4.57
N SER A 239 17.06 12.38 -3.70
CA SER A 239 16.44 12.20 -2.39
C SER A 239 15.08 12.88 -2.33
N HIS A 240 14.34 12.58 -1.25
CA HIS A 240 13.01 13.11 -0.99
C HIS A 240 12.05 12.94 -2.20
N GLY A 241 11.30 13.92 -2.61
CA GLY A 241 10.25 13.76 -3.64
C GLY A 241 10.74 13.21 -4.98
N THR A 242 11.91 13.62 -5.44
CA THR A 242 12.45 13.30 -6.77
C THR A 242 13.16 11.95 -6.87
N PHE A 243 13.36 11.24 -5.77
CA PHE A 243 13.88 9.85 -5.75
C PHE A 243 13.12 8.94 -6.73
N ARG A 244 11.87 9.24 -6.97
CA ARG A 244 10.97 8.47 -7.86
C ARG A 244 11.51 8.31 -9.27
N GLY A 245 12.34 9.24 -9.74
CA GLY A 245 12.97 9.18 -11.05
C GLY A 245 14.15 8.21 -11.17
N TYR A 246 14.39 7.32 -10.21
CA TYR A 246 15.57 6.44 -10.22
C TYR A 246 15.21 5.00 -9.92
N TRP A 247 15.73 4.07 -10.77
CA TRP A 247 15.46 2.64 -10.69
C TRP A 247 15.83 2.00 -9.35
N ASP A 248 16.82 2.54 -8.66
CA ASP A 248 17.24 2.03 -7.36
C ASP A 248 16.22 2.28 -6.24
N TYR A 249 15.34 3.25 -6.40
CA TYR A 249 14.41 3.68 -5.35
C TYR A 249 12.93 3.49 -5.71
N ASP A 250 12.57 3.65 -7.00
CA ASP A 250 11.21 3.55 -7.51
C ASP A 250 11.24 3.17 -9.00
N GLY A 251 10.16 3.40 -9.73
CA GLY A 251 9.99 3.12 -11.16
C GLY A 251 9.39 4.28 -11.95
N GLY A 252 9.76 5.53 -11.62
CA GLY A 252 9.21 6.72 -12.26
C GLY A 252 7.73 6.94 -11.93
N GLY A 253 7.02 7.59 -12.85
CA GLY A 253 5.56 7.78 -12.69
C GLY A 253 4.77 6.49 -12.63
N LEU A 254 5.25 5.44 -13.29
CA LEU A 254 4.63 4.12 -13.24
C LEU A 254 4.78 3.46 -11.86
N GLY A 255 5.97 3.55 -11.26
CA GLY A 255 6.21 3.08 -9.88
C GLY A 255 5.38 3.87 -8.87
N ASP A 256 5.43 5.21 -8.93
CA ASP A 256 4.71 6.06 -7.99
C ASP A 256 3.20 5.88 -8.05
N MET A 257 2.60 5.84 -9.24
CA MET A 257 1.14 5.86 -9.37
C MET A 257 0.52 4.59 -9.94
N GLY A 258 1.33 3.73 -10.58
CA GLY A 258 0.81 2.57 -11.31
C GLY A 258 -0.12 1.70 -10.48
N GLN A 259 0.22 1.43 -9.23
CA GLN A 259 -0.60 0.59 -8.37
C GLN A 259 -1.95 1.22 -8.00
N HIS A 260 -2.08 2.55 -7.92
CA HIS A 260 -3.37 3.20 -7.72
C HIS A 260 -4.36 2.91 -8.85
N TYR A 261 -3.86 2.82 -10.09
CA TYR A 261 -4.71 2.57 -11.26
C TYR A 261 -4.87 1.10 -11.62
N LEU A 262 -3.84 0.29 -11.40
CA LEU A 262 -3.84 -1.12 -11.81
C LEU A 262 -4.49 -2.03 -10.78
N ASP A 263 -4.42 -1.70 -9.49
CA ASP A 263 -5.08 -2.47 -8.46
C ASP A 263 -6.61 -2.55 -8.63
N PRO A 264 -7.35 -1.43 -8.83
CA PRO A 264 -8.78 -1.54 -9.08
C PRO A 264 -9.12 -2.27 -10.39
N VAL A 265 -8.24 -2.23 -11.40
CA VAL A 265 -8.42 -3.00 -12.64
C VAL A 265 -8.31 -4.50 -12.36
N GLN A 266 -7.29 -4.92 -11.58
CA GLN A 266 -7.16 -6.30 -11.12
C GLN A 266 -8.43 -6.76 -10.39
N TYR A 267 -8.93 -5.94 -9.48
CA TYR A 267 -10.13 -6.24 -8.70
C TYR A 267 -11.38 -6.42 -9.58
N PHE A 268 -11.71 -5.44 -10.42
CA PHE A 268 -12.95 -5.56 -11.19
C PHE A 268 -12.87 -6.60 -12.31
N LEU A 269 -11.68 -6.91 -12.83
CA LEU A 269 -11.46 -8.01 -13.77
C LEU A 269 -11.44 -9.40 -13.09
N GLY A 270 -11.48 -9.47 -11.74
CA GLY A 270 -11.36 -10.73 -11.01
C GLY A 270 -9.98 -11.36 -11.13
N LYS A 271 -8.92 -10.54 -11.21
CA LYS A 271 -7.52 -10.97 -11.40
C LYS A 271 -6.66 -10.88 -10.14
N ASP A 272 -7.28 -10.74 -8.98
CA ASP A 272 -6.58 -10.63 -7.69
C ASP A 272 -5.65 -11.84 -7.37
N ASN A 273 -5.85 -12.97 -8.07
CA ASN A 273 -5.08 -14.22 -7.84
C ASN A 273 -4.04 -14.53 -8.93
N THR A 274 -3.93 -13.69 -9.97
CA THR A 274 -3.06 -13.97 -11.12
C THR A 274 -2.38 -12.69 -11.62
N SER A 275 -1.53 -12.86 -12.59
CA SER A 275 -0.80 -11.77 -13.26
C SER A 275 -0.87 -11.96 -14.78
N PRO A 276 -0.58 -10.92 -15.58
CA PRO A 276 -0.45 -11.07 -17.03
C PRO A 276 0.61 -12.10 -17.40
N ILE A 277 0.40 -12.79 -18.52
CA ILE A 277 1.38 -13.74 -19.08
C ILE A 277 2.31 -13.08 -20.10
N ARG A 278 1.99 -11.85 -20.54
CA ARG A 278 2.77 -11.12 -21.54
C ARG A 278 2.68 -9.62 -21.29
N VAL A 279 3.81 -8.94 -21.49
CA VAL A 279 3.93 -7.48 -21.49
C VAL A 279 4.57 -7.05 -22.79
N ASP A 280 3.87 -6.28 -23.59
CA ASP A 280 4.42 -5.58 -24.76
C ASP A 280 4.66 -4.11 -24.39
N VAL A 281 5.80 -3.56 -24.82
CA VAL A 281 6.18 -2.19 -24.49
C VAL A 281 6.65 -1.44 -25.74
N GLU A 282 6.23 -0.19 -25.81
CA GLU A 282 6.80 0.83 -26.68
C GLU A 282 7.36 1.93 -25.79
N ALA A 283 8.69 2.06 -25.77
CA ALA A 283 9.39 3.06 -24.96
C ALA A 283 10.71 3.45 -25.64
N PRO A 284 11.19 4.68 -25.44
CA PRO A 284 12.57 5.04 -25.76
C PRO A 284 13.55 4.17 -24.96
N GLN A 285 14.80 4.11 -25.44
CA GLN A 285 15.86 3.48 -24.67
C GLN A 285 15.98 4.16 -23.30
N GLN A 286 16.03 3.36 -22.24
CA GLN A 286 16.11 3.85 -20.88
C GLN A 286 17.57 4.02 -20.45
N ASP A 287 17.83 5.00 -19.60
CA ASP A 287 19.09 5.14 -18.90
C ASP A 287 19.26 4.03 -17.87
N SER A 288 20.49 3.65 -17.55
CA SER A 288 20.80 2.58 -16.59
C SER A 288 20.44 2.93 -15.15
N ASP A 289 20.34 4.22 -14.82
CA ASP A 289 20.12 4.77 -13.48
C ASP A 289 18.79 5.53 -13.40
N ALA A 290 18.51 6.38 -14.39
CA ALA A 290 17.36 7.28 -14.40
C ALA A 290 16.17 6.69 -15.16
N CYS A 291 14.99 6.76 -14.56
CA CYS A 291 13.73 6.44 -15.22
C CYS A 291 13.42 7.46 -16.30
N GLY A 292 13.09 7.01 -17.50
CA GLY A 292 12.62 7.85 -18.59
C GLY A 292 11.11 7.74 -18.81
N THR A 293 10.66 8.28 -19.93
CA THR A 293 9.27 8.15 -20.39
C THR A 293 9.03 6.83 -21.11
N TRP A 294 7.77 6.52 -21.36
CA TRP A 294 7.33 5.38 -22.17
C TRP A 294 6.07 5.78 -22.96
N ASN A 295 5.82 5.08 -24.06
CA ASN A 295 4.74 5.42 -24.99
C ASN A 295 3.49 4.57 -24.74
N ARG A 296 3.63 3.27 -24.76
CA ARG A 296 2.51 2.33 -24.61
C ARG A 296 2.96 1.04 -23.95
N ILE A 297 2.12 0.51 -23.07
CA ILE A 297 2.32 -0.80 -22.44
C ILE A 297 1.03 -1.60 -22.59
N VAL A 298 1.14 -2.85 -23.04
CA VAL A 298 0.01 -3.78 -23.14
C VAL A 298 0.30 -5.00 -22.29
N LEU A 299 -0.56 -5.23 -21.31
CA LEU A 299 -0.50 -6.35 -20.39
C LEU A 299 -1.61 -7.34 -20.79
N THR A 300 -1.24 -8.57 -21.16
CA THR A 300 -2.19 -9.59 -21.63
C THR A 300 -2.26 -10.75 -20.66
N TYR A 301 -3.47 -11.11 -20.26
CA TYR A 301 -3.75 -12.27 -19.41
C TYR A 301 -4.02 -13.53 -20.27
N GLU A 302 -3.92 -14.70 -19.64
CA GLU A 302 -4.11 -16.00 -20.29
C GLU A 302 -5.49 -16.14 -20.94
N ASP A 303 -6.53 -15.59 -20.33
CA ASP A 303 -7.91 -15.62 -20.85
C ASP A 303 -8.21 -14.57 -21.93
N GLY A 304 -7.20 -13.88 -22.42
CA GLY A 304 -7.30 -12.87 -23.47
C GLY A 304 -7.67 -11.47 -23.00
N CYS A 305 -7.93 -11.25 -21.69
CA CYS A 305 -8.09 -9.91 -21.16
C CYS A 305 -6.81 -9.09 -21.32
N ARG A 306 -6.95 -7.80 -21.57
CA ARG A 306 -5.82 -6.89 -21.78
C ARG A 306 -5.99 -5.59 -21.00
N ILE A 307 -4.88 -5.11 -20.43
CA ILE A 307 -4.77 -3.76 -19.89
C ILE A 307 -3.81 -2.97 -20.78
N ILE A 308 -4.26 -1.83 -21.26
CA ILE A 308 -3.48 -0.92 -22.09
C ILE A 308 -3.19 0.34 -21.28
N LEU A 309 -1.91 0.64 -21.08
CA LEU A 309 -1.47 1.93 -20.54
C LEU A 309 -1.11 2.81 -21.73
N ASP A 310 -1.96 3.79 -22.01
CA ASP A 310 -1.80 4.71 -23.14
C ASP A 310 -0.98 5.92 -22.74
N GLY A 311 0.31 5.80 -22.94
CA GLY A 311 1.29 6.82 -22.59
C GLY A 311 1.31 8.03 -23.52
N ASP A 312 0.98 7.86 -24.77
CA ASP A 312 1.03 8.93 -25.80
C ASP A 312 -0.30 9.61 -26.02
N ASN A 313 -1.34 9.22 -25.26
CA ASN A 313 -2.70 9.71 -25.49
C ASN A 313 -3.24 9.41 -26.91
N ARG A 314 -2.87 8.27 -27.49
CA ARG A 314 -3.37 7.81 -28.80
C ARG A 314 -4.85 7.45 -28.73
N ASP A 315 -5.27 6.92 -27.61
CA ASP A 315 -6.61 6.35 -27.38
C ASP A 315 -7.48 7.27 -26.51
N THR A 316 -7.36 8.61 -26.67
CA THR A 316 -8.10 9.59 -25.84
C THR A 316 -9.62 9.43 -25.87
N ASN A 317 -10.16 8.89 -26.97
CA ASN A 317 -11.59 8.60 -27.12
C ASN A 317 -11.92 7.13 -26.91
N ALA A 318 -10.96 6.29 -26.54
CA ALA A 318 -11.21 4.87 -26.27
C ALA A 318 -12.19 4.69 -25.10
N ALA A 319 -12.97 3.62 -25.17
CA ALA A 319 -13.71 3.17 -24.00
C ALA A 319 -12.71 2.80 -22.88
N TYR A 320 -13.07 3.10 -21.64
CA TYR A 320 -12.31 2.64 -20.49
C TYR A 320 -12.29 1.11 -20.40
N ILE A 321 -13.47 0.50 -20.58
CA ILE A 321 -13.60 -0.95 -20.70
C ILE A 321 -14.33 -1.26 -22.01
N GLU A 322 -13.77 -2.15 -22.82
CA GLU A 322 -14.37 -2.64 -24.05
C GLU A 322 -14.46 -4.16 -24.00
N GLY A 323 -15.65 -4.66 -24.20
CA GLY A 323 -15.96 -6.07 -24.38
C GLY A 323 -16.69 -6.33 -25.67
N PRO A 324 -16.89 -7.61 -26.06
CA PRO A 324 -17.55 -7.97 -27.31
C PRO A 324 -19.05 -7.60 -27.36
N LYS A 325 -19.67 -7.30 -26.20
CA LYS A 325 -21.11 -7.00 -26.10
C LYS A 325 -21.40 -5.55 -25.70
N GLY A 326 -20.39 -4.76 -25.35
CA GLY A 326 -20.60 -3.38 -24.92
C GLY A 326 -19.35 -2.70 -24.40
N LYS A 327 -19.46 -1.40 -24.18
CA LYS A 327 -18.35 -0.53 -23.77
C LYS A 327 -18.74 0.37 -22.61
N LEU A 328 -17.78 0.66 -21.75
CA LEU A 328 -17.87 1.64 -20.68
C LEU A 328 -16.89 2.78 -20.94
N TYR A 329 -17.37 4.00 -20.97
CA TYR A 329 -16.60 5.22 -21.20
C TYR A 329 -16.43 6.03 -19.90
N ALA A 330 -15.58 7.04 -19.95
CA ALA A 330 -15.44 8.02 -18.88
C ALA A 330 -16.80 8.60 -18.44
N GLY A 331 -16.93 8.92 -17.13
CA GLY A 331 -18.19 9.37 -16.56
C GLY A 331 -19.24 8.28 -16.39
N PHE A 332 -18.85 7.00 -16.42
CA PHE A 332 -19.76 5.83 -16.35
C PHE A 332 -20.81 5.81 -17.46
N LYS A 333 -20.46 6.32 -18.64
CA LYS A 333 -21.29 6.27 -19.87
C LYS A 333 -21.09 4.93 -20.58
N SER A 334 -22.12 4.42 -21.24
CA SER A 334 -22.06 3.14 -21.95
C SER A 334 -22.93 3.16 -23.21
N ASP A 335 -22.57 2.33 -24.19
CA ASP A 335 -23.39 2.02 -25.37
C ASP A 335 -24.44 0.92 -25.09
N ILE A 336 -24.41 0.29 -23.91
CA ILE A 336 -25.40 -0.70 -23.50
C ILE A 336 -26.73 0.02 -23.19
N PRO A 337 -27.82 -0.27 -23.91
CA PRO A 337 -29.12 0.33 -23.67
C PRO A 337 -29.61 0.04 -22.24
N ASP A 338 -30.19 1.05 -21.58
CA ASP A 338 -30.80 0.91 -20.25
C ASP A 338 -29.85 0.35 -19.17
N LEU A 339 -28.53 0.63 -19.26
CA LEU A 339 -27.53 0.05 -18.37
C LEU A 339 -27.90 0.16 -16.90
N LYS A 340 -28.36 1.34 -16.44
CA LYS A 340 -28.74 1.56 -15.03
C LYS A 340 -29.83 0.59 -14.56
N ARG A 341 -30.87 0.40 -15.37
CA ARG A 341 -31.97 -0.53 -15.07
C ARG A 341 -31.49 -1.98 -15.04
N LYS A 342 -30.64 -2.36 -16.00
CA LYS A 342 -30.06 -3.71 -16.06
C LYS A 342 -29.17 -3.98 -14.84
N LEU A 343 -28.31 -3.05 -14.46
CA LEU A 343 -27.45 -3.19 -13.27
C LEU A 343 -28.23 -3.23 -11.96
N ALA A 344 -29.35 -2.48 -11.85
CA ALA A 344 -30.20 -2.53 -10.67
C ALA A 344 -30.79 -3.93 -10.41
N ALA A 345 -31.00 -4.72 -11.46
CA ALA A 345 -31.50 -6.09 -11.39
C ALA A 345 -30.41 -7.14 -11.10
N MET A 346 -29.13 -6.78 -11.14
CA MET A 346 -28.01 -7.71 -10.89
C MET A 346 -27.60 -7.70 -9.41
N PRO A 347 -27.03 -8.80 -8.89
CA PRO A 347 -26.50 -8.83 -7.54
C PRO A 347 -25.35 -7.84 -7.37
N ASP A 348 -25.20 -7.32 -6.16
CA ASP A 348 -24.03 -6.51 -5.82
C ASP A 348 -22.80 -7.39 -5.61
N PRO A 349 -21.60 -6.89 -5.90
CA PRO A 349 -20.36 -7.57 -5.54
C PRO A 349 -20.28 -7.80 -4.04
N GLU A 350 -19.62 -8.89 -3.64
CA GLU A 350 -19.38 -9.21 -2.24
C GLU A 350 -18.79 -8.03 -1.48
N PRO A 351 -19.27 -7.76 -0.26
CA PRO A 351 -18.70 -6.74 0.60
C PRO A 351 -17.23 -7.00 0.89
N GLN A 352 -16.43 -5.94 0.92
CA GLN A 352 -15.02 -6.02 1.30
C GLN A 352 -14.82 -5.40 2.69
N LEU A 353 -13.93 -6.00 3.50
CA LEU A 353 -13.52 -5.42 4.78
C LEU A 353 -12.58 -4.24 4.53
N THR A 354 -13.07 -3.02 4.74
CA THR A 354 -12.35 -1.77 4.52
C THR A 354 -12.00 -1.01 5.80
N ASP A 355 -12.33 -1.55 6.97
CA ASP A 355 -11.86 -1.06 8.26
C ASP A 355 -10.64 -1.87 8.72
N PHE A 356 -9.47 -1.23 8.74
CA PHE A 356 -8.24 -1.92 9.14
C PHE A 356 -8.17 -2.20 10.64
N ALA A 357 -8.81 -1.37 11.47
CA ALA A 357 -8.89 -1.65 12.90
C ALA A 357 -9.74 -2.90 13.17
N GLU A 358 -10.81 -3.10 12.41
CA GLU A 358 -11.61 -4.33 12.45
C GLU A 358 -10.79 -5.53 11.95
N SER A 359 -10.05 -5.38 10.85
CA SER A 359 -9.13 -6.40 10.34
C SER A 359 -8.13 -6.86 11.41
N VAL A 360 -7.50 -5.92 12.10
CA VAL A 360 -6.53 -6.20 13.18
C VAL A 360 -7.19 -6.90 14.37
N ARG A 361 -8.34 -6.41 14.84
CA ARG A 361 -9.02 -6.96 16.02
C ARG A 361 -9.53 -8.39 15.80
N PHE A 362 -10.13 -8.65 14.65
CA PHE A 362 -10.76 -9.93 14.35
C PHE A 362 -9.91 -10.86 13.50
N ARG A 363 -8.71 -10.42 13.14
CA ARG A 363 -7.75 -11.19 12.31
C ARG A 363 -8.34 -11.63 10.97
N HIS A 364 -9.18 -10.77 10.37
CA HIS A 364 -9.74 -10.96 9.04
C HIS A 364 -8.94 -10.14 8.01
N LYS A 365 -8.62 -10.75 6.86
CA LYS A 365 -7.85 -10.05 5.82
C LYS A 365 -8.55 -8.78 5.35
N PHE A 366 -7.79 -7.70 5.29
CA PHE A 366 -8.24 -6.43 4.74
C PHE A 366 -8.52 -6.54 3.22
N ALA A 367 -9.36 -5.69 2.69
CA ALA A 367 -9.74 -5.71 1.28
C ALA A 367 -8.56 -5.67 0.30
N LEU A 368 -7.52 -4.89 0.62
CA LEU A 368 -6.26 -4.86 -0.12
C LEU A 368 -5.13 -5.31 0.81
N ASN A 369 -4.99 -6.61 0.90
CA ASN A 369 -4.05 -7.33 1.76
C ASN A 369 -2.75 -7.70 1.02
N GLU A 370 -1.91 -8.50 1.65
CA GLU A 370 -0.64 -8.97 1.12
C GLU A 370 -0.76 -9.79 -0.16
N ASP A 371 -1.86 -10.54 -0.36
CA ASP A 371 -2.04 -11.40 -1.53
C ASP A 371 -2.38 -10.59 -2.78
N ASN A 372 -3.49 -9.85 -2.76
CA ASN A 372 -3.94 -9.06 -3.91
C ASN A 372 -3.08 -7.80 -4.11
N GLY A 373 -2.55 -7.22 -3.04
CA GLY A 373 -1.55 -6.15 -3.11
C GLY A 373 -0.27 -6.60 -3.81
N PHE A 374 0.22 -7.82 -3.51
CA PHE A 374 1.34 -8.44 -4.22
C PHE A 374 1.05 -8.62 -5.71
N ARG A 375 -0.16 -9.10 -6.06
CA ARG A 375 -0.51 -9.29 -7.48
C ARG A 375 -0.57 -7.98 -8.25
N SER A 376 -1.18 -6.94 -7.70
CA SER A 376 -1.20 -5.63 -8.35
C SER A 376 0.18 -4.97 -8.42
N ALA A 377 1.04 -5.14 -7.39
CA ALA A 377 2.43 -4.71 -7.43
C ALA A 377 3.24 -5.47 -8.51
N THR A 378 2.99 -6.77 -8.67
CA THR A 378 3.63 -7.59 -9.72
C THR A 378 3.31 -7.05 -11.11
N VAL A 379 2.05 -6.66 -11.38
CA VAL A 379 1.66 -6.06 -12.66
C VAL A 379 2.45 -4.77 -12.94
N VAL A 380 2.59 -3.90 -11.93
CA VAL A 380 3.39 -2.67 -12.04
C VAL A 380 4.87 -3.01 -12.30
N ASN A 381 5.44 -3.92 -11.54
CA ASN A 381 6.85 -4.31 -11.67
C ASN A 381 7.15 -4.99 -13.02
N MET A 382 6.25 -5.82 -13.54
CA MET A 382 6.37 -6.38 -14.89
C MET A 382 6.45 -5.29 -15.96
N ALA A 383 5.58 -4.27 -15.85
CA ALA A 383 5.59 -3.13 -16.76
C ALA A 383 6.89 -2.32 -16.63
N ILE A 384 7.38 -2.06 -15.41
CA ILE A 384 8.66 -1.39 -15.15
C ILE A 384 9.82 -2.17 -15.77
N ILE A 385 9.88 -3.50 -15.56
CA ILE A 385 10.93 -4.35 -16.12
C ILE A 385 10.91 -4.32 -17.66
N ALA A 386 9.72 -4.39 -18.27
CA ALA A 386 9.58 -4.31 -19.73
C ALA A 386 10.04 -2.94 -20.28
N VAL A 387 9.66 -1.83 -19.64
CA VAL A 387 10.13 -0.49 -19.99
C VAL A 387 11.64 -0.40 -19.89
N ARG A 388 12.21 -0.89 -18.79
CA ARG A 388 13.65 -0.84 -18.51
C ARG A 388 14.46 -1.63 -19.53
N LEU A 389 13.93 -2.77 -20.01
CA LEU A 389 14.58 -3.63 -21.01
C LEU A 389 14.20 -3.26 -22.46
N GLY A 390 13.19 -2.42 -22.68
CA GLY A 390 12.73 -1.94 -24.00
C GLY A 390 12.22 -3.06 -24.92
N ARG A 391 11.65 -4.15 -24.38
CA ARG A 391 11.21 -5.29 -25.18
C ARG A 391 10.03 -6.05 -24.55
N THR A 392 9.34 -6.82 -25.41
CA THR A 392 8.29 -7.76 -24.97
C THR A 392 8.85 -8.80 -23.99
N LEU A 393 8.08 -9.08 -22.94
CA LEU A 393 8.38 -10.10 -21.95
C LEU A 393 7.22 -11.11 -21.82
N HIS A 394 7.57 -12.37 -21.54
CA HIS A 394 6.62 -13.44 -21.21
C HIS A 394 6.82 -13.84 -19.74
N PHE A 395 5.73 -13.98 -18.99
CA PHE A 395 5.77 -14.26 -17.57
C PHE A 395 4.93 -15.48 -17.21
N ASP A 396 5.44 -16.31 -16.33
CA ASP A 396 4.68 -17.40 -15.72
C ASP A 396 4.10 -16.92 -14.38
N PRO A 397 2.78 -16.70 -14.28
CA PRO A 397 2.15 -16.18 -13.07
C PRO A 397 2.07 -17.19 -11.90
N VAL A 398 2.38 -18.48 -12.17
CA VAL A 398 2.44 -19.53 -11.15
C VAL A 398 3.85 -19.63 -10.58
N ARG A 399 4.86 -19.69 -11.45
CA ARG A 399 6.27 -19.76 -11.05
C ARG A 399 6.84 -18.39 -10.64
N LEU A 400 6.14 -17.32 -10.99
CA LEU A 400 6.55 -15.93 -10.73
C LEU A 400 7.90 -15.57 -11.37
N GLU A 401 8.13 -16.04 -12.61
CA GLU A 401 9.36 -15.82 -13.36
C GLU A 401 9.08 -15.46 -14.82
N PHE A 402 10.02 -14.77 -15.45
CA PHE A 402 9.98 -14.51 -16.89
C PHE A 402 10.47 -15.75 -17.65
N VAL A 403 9.67 -16.19 -18.62
CA VAL A 403 9.89 -17.44 -19.34
C VAL A 403 11.11 -17.31 -20.26
N ASN A 404 12.12 -18.15 -20.05
CA ASN A 404 13.37 -18.20 -20.83
C ASN A 404 14.09 -16.85 -20.95
N ASP A 405 14.01 -15.99 -19.91
CA ASP A 405 14.55 -14.64 -19.91
C ASP A 405 15.42 -14.36 -18.67
N PRO A 406 16.70 -14.77 -18.64
CA PRO A 406 17.59 -14.53 -17.51
C PRO A 406 17.77 -13.03 -17.19
N GLY A 407 17.77 -12.16 -18.22
CA GLY A 407 17.90 -10.72 -18.03
C GLY A 407 16.72 -10.08 -17.31
N ALA A 408 15.49 -10.49 -17.64
CA ALA A 408 14.31 -10.04 -16.93
C ALA A 408 14.25 -10.67 -15.51
N ASN A 409 14.61 -11.95 -15.37
CA ASN A 409 14.64 -12.64 -14.08
C ASN A 409 15.65 -12.03 -13.10
N ALA A 410 16.77 -11.50 -13.58
CA ALA A 410 17.73 -10.78 -12.75
C ALA A 410 17.14 -9.51 -12.11
N LEU A 411 16.04 -8.95 -12.67
CA LEU A 411 15.35 -7.78 -12.14
C LEU A 411 14.20 -8.12 -11.17
N ILE A 412 13.85 -9.40 -11.04
CA ILE A 412 12.86 -9.86 -10.03
C ILE A 412 13.41 -9.65 -8.62
N ASN A 413 14.69 -9.89 -8.43
CA ASN A 413 15.39 -9.70 -7.16
C ASN A 413 16.55 -8.74 -7.39
N GLN A 414 16.55 -7.59 -6.74
CA GLN A 414 17.69 -6.69 -6.75
C GLN A 414 18.59 -6.98 -5.54
N PRO A 415 19.92 -7.06 -5.74
CA PRO A 415 20.85 -7.18 -4.62
C PRO A 415 20.68 -6.03 -3.64
N MET A 416 20.65 -6.33 -2.36
CA MET A 416 20.65 -5.32 -1.31
C MET A 416 22.07 -4.98 -0.88
N ARG A 417 22.31 -3.72 -0.56
CA ARG A 417 23.58 -3.25 0.01
C ARG A 417 23.74 -3.81 1.44
N ALA A 418 24.90 -4.40 1.73
CA ALA A 418 25.18 -4.83 3.11
C ALA A 418 25.11 -3.64 4.11
N PRO A 419 24.62 -3.85 5.35
CA PRO A 419 24.25 -5.14 5.94
C PRO A 419 22.78 -5.56 5.71
N TRP A 420 22.08 -4.91 4.81
CA TRP A 420 20.64 -5.12 4.59
C TRP A 420 20.37 -6.43 3.84
N ALA A 421 19.35 -7.17 4.28
CA ALA A 421 18.86 -8.39 3.68
C ALA A 421 17.38 -8.59 4.04
N ILE A 422 16.62 -9.26 3.16
CA ILE A 422 15.19 -9.53 3.33
C ILE A 422 14.90 -11.04 3.39
#